data_fd8e96a3eebc2268fa38eb1b03cf6b80
#
_entry.id   fd8e96a3eebc2268fa38eb1b03cf6b80
#
_cell.length_a   1.000
_cell.length_b   1.000
_cell.length_c   1.000
_cell.angle_alpha   90.00
_cell.angle_beta   90.00
_cell.angle_gamma   90.00
#
_symmetry.space_group_name_H-M   'P 1'
#
loop_
_entity.id
_entity.type
_entity.pdbx_description
1 polymer ?
#
loop_
_entity_poly.entity_id
_entity_poly.type
_entity_poly.pdbx_seq_one_letter_code
_entity_poly.pdbx_strand_id
1 'polypeptide(L)'
;MSTKKDYIKMIRYSTLTSSFNYYYFIRVIVLFLLAKNVTPWVAVSVPIVLEFATLTSRSFTKVTEYAIKVNYKVYHIFYTVMFICLGLIIASCRNIYTIYLFTILLGLIKGIKNSSLTKLNTQNKEYEPFCFIEEERSSVIGGTLGLIISQFVYDLSPRIYFFSFFILLIIETIFCFSLKEIPNEDIMEAMDKNKEIPQNEKNNIILATSLFAILAGLWCIGLGALTEITPLITKKVGYIEASYTILESILLFVISGKLLEKLKRKKKLLLSETIVALVDIIALLIASITLSWQGLLVAYLLSAVTSTLGDPIWGSIMSAYSCGDRSKWILVNKVYFIERGIFQVFTWLICRKCVIRGITSFKYLAVSLIDLIFITYVIATKINKKVFKDYI
;
A
#
# COMPACT_ATOMS: atom_id res chain seq x y z
N MET A 1 12.17 -30.54 6.68
CA MET A 1 10.99 -29.69 6.98
C MET A 1 11.45 -28.36 7.55
N SER A 2 10.89 -27.25 7.08
CA SER A 2 11.14 -25.93 7.65
C SER A 2 10.31 -25.76 8.91
N THR A 3 10.91 -25.19 9.98
CA THR A 3 10.22 -24.97 11.25
C THR A 3 9.46 -23.66 11.25
N LYS A 4 8.46 -23.52 12.15
CA LYS A 4 7.77 -22.23 12.40
C LYS A 4 8.76 -21.07 12.58
N LYS A 5 9.88 -21.34 13.25
CA LYS A 5 10.95 -20.35 13.49
C LYS A 5 11.62 -19.91 12.18
N ASP A 6 11.80 -20.82 11.22
CA ASP A 6 12.40 -20.49 9.92
C ASP A 6 11.47 -19.56 9.10
N TYR A 7 10.15 -19.83 9.10
CA TYR A 7 9.15 -18.96 8.45
C TYR A 7 9.13 -17.57 9.06
N ILE A 8 8.97 -17.47 10.37
CA ILE A 8 8.95 -16.20 11.09
C ILE A 8 10.25 -15.42 10.86
N LYS A 9 11.41 -16.10 10.91
CA LYS A 9 12.70 -15.47 10.68
C LYS A 9 12.82 -14.91 9.27
N MET A 10 12.43 -15.68 8.25
CA MET A 10 12.43 -15.24 6.86
C MET A 10 11.55 -14.00 6.67
N ILE A 11 10.30 -14.05 7.13
CA ILE A 11 9.33 -12.96 6.99
C ILE A 11 9.81 -11.72 7.73
N ARG A 12 10.22 -11.86 8.98
CA ARG A 12 10.73 -10.76 9.80
C ARG A 12 11.85 -9.99 9.12
N TYR A 13 12.92 -10.69 8.78
CA TYR A 13 14.10 -10.01 8.23
C TYR A 13 13.89 -9.47 6.84
N SER A 14 13.22 -10.23 5.96
CA SER A 14 12.97 -9.76 4.59
C SER A 14 11.99 -8.59 4.55
N THR A 15 10.96 -8.59 5.39
CA THR A 15 9.99 -7.49 5.45
C THR A 15 10.59 -6.26 6.12
N LEU A 16 11.30 -6.44 7.24
CA LEU A 16 11.93 -5.32 7.95
C LEU A 16 12.93 -4.58 7.05
N THR A 17 13.86 -5.30 6.41
CA THR A 17 14.87 -4.69 5.54
C THR A 17 14.25 -4.09 4.28
N SER A 18 13.32 -4.79 3.66
CA SER A 18 12.62 -4.31 2.45
C SER A 18 11.77 -3.07 2.73
N SER A 19 11.04 -3.03 3.84
CA SER A 19 10.25 -1.85 4.23
C SER A 19 11.15 -0.69 4.62
N PHE A 20 12.22 -0.96 5.37
CA PHE A 20 13.21 0.07 5.70
C PHE A 20 13.76 0.72 4.43
N ASN A 21 14.30 -0.05 3.48
CA ASN A 21 14.90 0.48 2.27
C ASN A 21 13.89 1.16 1.35
N TYR A 22 12.66 0.62 1.27
CA TYR A 22 11.59 1.22 0.50
C TYR A 22 11.21 2.60 1.03
N TYR A 23 10.93 2.73 2.32
CA TYR A 23 10.56 3.99 2.93
C TYR A 23 11.74 4.96 3.07
N TYR A 24 12.95 4.43 3.24
CA TYR A 24 14.17 5.24 3.17
C TYR A 24 14.28 5.97 1.83
N PHE A 25 13.96 5.30 0.73
CA PHE A 25 14.09 5.84 -0.62
C PHE A 25 12.88 6.66 -1.06
N ILE A 26 11.68 6.09 -0.98
CA ILE A 26 10.53 6.54 -1.78
C ILE A 26 10.04 7.94 -1.38
N ARG A 27 10.17 8.31 -0.13
CA ARG A 27 9.67 9.60 0.36
C ARG A 27 10.66 10.73 0.18
N VAL A 28 11.91 10.47 0.39
CA VAL A 28 12.97 11.47 0.27
C VAL A 28 13.44 11.64 -1.17
N ILE A 29 13.20 10.63 -2.05
CA ILE A 29 13.57 10.73 -3.46
C ILE A 29 12.90 11.90 -4.18
N VAL A 30 11.67 12.27 -3.80
CA VAL A 30 10.97 13.44 -4.36
C VAL A 30 11.76 14.71 -4.04
N LEU A 31 12.20 14.88 -2.79
CA LEU A 31 13.04 16.01 -2.39
C LEU A 31 14.37 16.04 -3.16
N PHE A 32 14.98 14.87 -3.35
CA PHE A 32 16.22 14.73 -4.11
C PHE A 32 16.03 15.11 -5.59
N LEU A 33 14.96 14.69 -6.22
CA LEU A 33 14.63 15.04 -7.61
C LEU A 33 14.35 16.55 -7.74
N LEU A 34 13.63 17.14 -6.79
CA LEU A 34 13.40 18.58 -6.73
C LEU A 34 14.73 19.36 -6.58
N ALA A 35 15.64 18.88 -5.73
CA ALA A 35 16.98 19.47 -5.56
C ALA A 35 17.83 19.38 -6.84
N LYS A 36 17.56 18.42 -7.73
CA LYS A 36 18.15 18.30 -9.08
C LYS A 36 17.45 19.12 -10.16
N ASN A 37 16.53 20.02 -9.78
CA ASN A 37 15.72 20.81 -10.69
C ASN A 37 14.85 19.97 -11.66
N VAL A 38 14.47 18.77 -11.25
CA VAL A 38 13.46 18.00 -11.98
C VAL A 38 12.11 18.69 -11.78
N THR A 39 11.31 18.75 -12.84
CA THR A 39 9.98 19.37 -12.81
C THR A 39 9.15 18.79 -11.64
N PRO A 40 8.53 19.61 -10.78
CA PRO A 40 7.86 19.15 -9.56
C PRO A 40 6.85 18.03 -9.77
N TRP A 41 6.03 18.13 -10.82
CA TRP A 41 5.04 17.10 -11.10
C TRP A 41 5.67 15.76 -11.50
N VAL A 42 6.84 15.78 -12.15
CA VAL A 42 7.59 14.56 -12.50
C VAL A 42 8.16 13.92 -11.24
N ALA A 43 8.75 14.72 -10.35
CA ALA A 43 9.28 14.23 -9.10
C ALA A 43 8.20 13.53 -8.26
N VAL A 44 7.03 14.18 -8.10
CA VAL A 44 5.87 13.65 -7.36
C VAL A 44 5.27 12.41 -8.04
N SER A 45 5.35 12.29 -9.35
CA SER A 45 4.76 11.15 -10.06
C SER A 45 5.55 9.84 -9.94
N VAL A 46 6.83 9.88 -9.57
CA VAL A 46 7.67 8.67 -9.44
C VAL A 46 7.09 7.66 -8.44
N PRO A 47 6.79 8.01 -7.18
CA PRO A 47 6.17 7.07 -6.26
C PRO A 47 4.78 6.61 -6.71
N ILE A 48 3.97 7.48 -7.32
CA ILE A 48 2.64 7.12 -7.82
C ILE A 48 2.74 6.07 -8.94
N VAL A 49 3.66 6.26 -9.89
CA VAL A 49 3.90 5.30 -10.99
C VAL A 49 4.41 3.97 -10.45
N LEU A 50 5.29 4.00 -9.44
CA LEU A 50 5.78 2.79 -8.78
C LEU A 50 4.62 1.99 -8.17
N GLU A 51 3.75 2.64 -7.42
CA GLU A 51 2.62 1.99 -6.77
C GLU A 51 1.59 1.51 -7.79
N PHE A 52 1.27 2.30 -8.82
CA PHE A 52 0.41 1.89 -9.92
C PHE A 52 0.92 0.62 -10.61
N ALA A 53 2.21 0.55 -10.94
CA ALA A 53 2.82 -0.64 -11.54
C ALA A 53 2.77 -1.85 -10.58
N THR A 54 2.97 -1.62 -9.28
CA THR A 54 2.85 -2.65 -8.24
C THR A 54 1.45 -3.26 -8.21
N LEU A 55 0.41 -2.43 -8.18
CA LEU A 55 -0.99 -2.86 -8.18
C LEU A 55 -1.37 -3.56 -9.49
N THR A 56 -0.89 -3.03 -10.61
CA THR A 56 -1.13 -3.61 -11.94
C THR A 56 -0.59 -5.04 -12.01
N SER A 57 0.65 -5.29 -11.57
CA SER A 57 1.21 -6.65 -11.59
C SER A 57 0.45 -7.62 -10.70
N ARG A 58 -0.08 -7.17 -9.56
CA ARG A 58 -0.92 -7.98 -8.66
C ARG A 58 -2.32 -8.28 -9.22
N SER A 59 -2.80 -7.47 -10.17
CA SER A 59 -4.10 -7.67 -10.84
C SER A 59 -4.07 -8.82 -11.85
N PHE A 60 -2.91 -9.15 -12.39
CA PHE A 60 -2.78 -10.20 -13.40
C PHE A 60 -2.69 -11.59 -12.76
N THR A 61 -3.78 -12.34 -12.81
CA THR A 61 -3.91 -13.68 -12.23
C THR A 61 -2.78 -14.62 -12.69
N LYS A 62 -2.47 -14.63 -13.99
CA LYS A 62 -1.39 -15.46 -14.56
C LYS A 62 -0.01 -15.10 -14.00
N VAL A 63 0.27 -13.81 -13.80
CA VAL A 63 1.53 -13.34 -13.21
C VAL A 63 1.61 -13.79 -11.75
N THR A 64 0.50 -13.67 -11.01
CA THR A 64 0.42 -14.12 -9.63
C THR A 64 0.57 -15.64 -9.52
N GLU A 65 -0.05 -16.43 -10.41
CA GLU A 65 0.11 -17.88 -10.49
C GLU A 65 1.55 -18.29 -10.80
N TYR A 66 2.22 -17.57 -11.71
CA TYR A 66 3.64 -17.81 -12.00
C TYR A 66 4.53 -17.40 -10.83
N ALA A 67 4.26 -16.26 -10.20
CA ALA A 67 4.97 -15.80 -9.01
C ALA A 67 4.92 -16.82 -7.85
N ILE A 68 3.82 -17.56 -7.79
CA ILE A 68 3.63 -18.64 -6.81
C ILE A 68 4.59 -19.82 -7.02
N LYS A 69 5.08 -20.07 -8.21
CA LYS A 69 5.95 -21.22 -8.55
C LYS A 69 7.42 -21.02 -8.19
N VAL A 70 7.85 -19.76 -8.09
CA VAL A 70 9.25 -19.42 -7.82
C VAL A 70 9.43 -19.07 -6.34
N ASN A 71 10.61 -19.38 -5.80
CA ASN A 71 10.94 -19.10 -4.40
C ASN A 71 10.94 -17.59 -4.15
N TYR A 72 10.31 -17.16 -3.05
CA TYR A 72 10.27 -15.77 -2.59
C TYR A 72 11.65 -15.11 -2.54
N LYS A 73 12.68 -15.82 -2.09
CA LYS A 73 14.06 -15.33 -2.01
C LYS A 73 14.59 -14.83 -3.36
N VAL A 74 14.28 -15.53 -4.46
CA VAL A 74 14.70 -15.13 -5.81
C VAL A 74 14.07 -13.81 -6.21
N TYR A 75 12.76 -13.63 -5.97
CA TYR A 75 12.08 -12.37 -6.27
C TYR A 75 12.59 -11.22 -5.40
N HIS A 76 12.91 -11.50 -4.13
CA HIS A 76 13.45 -10.49 -3.24
C HIS A 76 14.81 -9.98 -3.73
N ILE A 77 15.73 -10.87 -4.10
CA ILE A 77 17.03 -10.51 -4.67
C ILE A 77 16.85 -9.70 -5.96
N PHE A 78 15.99 -10.18 -6.85
CA PHE A 78 15.75 -9.49 -8.13
C PHE A 78 15.15 -8.11 -7.92
N TYR A 79 14.22 -7.95 -6.98
CA TYR A 79 13.69 -6.65 -6.57
C TYR A 79 14.79 -5.71 -6.08
N THR A 80 15.68 -6.20 -5.22
CA THR A 80 16.76 -5.38 -4.66
C THR A 80 17.75 -4.94 -5.74
N VAL A 81 18.10 -5.82 -6.67
CA VAL A 81 18.96 -5.49 -7.82
C VAL A 81 18.32 -4.42 -8.70
N MET A 82 17.02 -4.55 -9.01
CA MET A 82 16.30 -3.56 -9.80
C MET A 82 16.18 -2.22 -9.07
N PHE A 83 16.11 -2.25 -7.75
CA PHE A 83 16.11 -1.03 -6.94
C PHE A 83 17.46 -0.30 -6.99
N ILE A 84 18.57 -1.04 -6.96
CA ILE A 84 19.92 -0.49 -7.19
C ILE A 84 19.99 0.15 -8.59
N CYS A 85 19.51 -0.54 -9.62
CA CYS A 85 19.50 -0.01 -10.99
C CYS A 85 18.70 1.30 -11.10
N LEU A 86 17.50 1.37 -10.49
CA LEU A 86 16.71 2.60 -10.46
C LEU A 86 17.47 3.73 -9.77
N GLY A 87 18.09 3.45 -8.62
CA GLY A 87 18.90 4.43 -7.90
C GLY A 87 20.04 4.97 -8.76
N LEU A 88 20.80 4.10 -9.44
CA LEU A 88 21.88 4.50 -10.33
C LEU A 88 21.40 5.37 -11.50
N ILE A 89 20.24 5.02 -12.07
CA ILE A 89 19.63 5.80 -13.15
C ILE A 89 19.22 7.19 -12.67
N ILE A 90 18.60 7.29 -11.51
CA ILE A 90 18.23 8.58 -10.90
C ILE A 90 19.49 9.42 -10.59
N ALA A 91 20.59 8.77 -10.21
CA ALA A 91 21.86 9.46 -9.96
C ALA A 91 22.49 10.03 -11.22
N SER A 92 22.52 9.24 -12.29
CA SER A 92 23.31 9.51 -13.51
C SER A 92 22.49 10.09 -14.66
N CYS A 93 21.21 9.72 -14.78
CA CYS A 93 20.39 10.07 -15.93
C CYS A 93 19.46 11.25 -15.64
N ARG A 94 19.34 12.17 -16.62
CA ARG A 94 18.33 13.26 -16.59
C ARG A 94 17.12 12.96 -17.46
N ASN A 95 17.14 11.84 -18.19
CA ASN A 95 16.05 11.47 -19.08
C ASN A 95 14.88 10.92 -18.27
N ILE A 96 13.77 11.65 -18.27
CA ILE A 96 12.54 11.33 -17.55
C ILE A 96 11.94 10.00 -18.01
N TYR A 97 11.97 9.71 -19.30
CA TYR A 97 11.43 8.44 -19.83
C TYR A 97 12.18 7.22 -19.29
N THR A 98 13.50 7.34 -19.15
CA THR A 98 14.31 6.28 -18.57
C THR A 98 13.98 6.08 -17.08
N ILE A 99 13.82 7.16 -16.32
CA ILE A 99 13.41 7.09 -14.91
C ILE A 99 12.04 6.39 -14.79
N TYR A 100 11.05 6.77 -15.59
CA TYR A 100 9.74 6.13 -15.57
C TYR A 100 9.78 4.65 -15.97
N LEU A 101 10.52 4.30 -17.03
CA LEU A 101 10.66 2.91 -17.46
C LEU A 101 11.16 2.02 -16.31
N PHE A 102 12.25 2.42 -15.66
CA PHE A 102 12.80 1.66 -14.55
C PHE A 102 11.90 1.69 -13.30
N THR A 103 11.19 2.78 -13.05
CA THR A 103 10.18 2.86 -11.99
C THR A 103 9.04 1.88 -12.23
N ILE A 104 8.54 1.78 -13.46
CA ILE A 104 7.51 0.81 -13.84
C ILE A 104 8.02 -0.62 -13.65
N LEU A 105 9.21 -0.93 -14.15
CA LEU A 105 9.81 -2.26 -14.01
C LEU A 105 9.99 -2.64 -12.53
N LEU A 106 10.49 -1.72 -11.71
CA LEU A 106 10.62 -1.95 -10.27
C LEU A 106 9.27 -2.20 -9.61
N GLY A 107 8.24 -1.42 -9.97
CA GLY A 107 6.87 -1.60 -9.47
C GLY A 107 6.29 -2.96 -9.84
N LEU A 108 6.45 -3.40 -11.08
CA LEU A 108 6.00 -4.71 -11.52
C LEU A 108 6.66 -5.84 -10.71
N ILE A 109 7.97 -5.76 -10.50
CA ILE A 109 8.73 -6.75 -9.72
C ILE A 109 8.32 -6.70 -8.23
N LYS A 110 8.10 -5.51 -7.67
CA LYS A 110 7.59 -5.34 -6.30
C LYS A 110 6.24 -6.07 -6.12
N GLY A 111 5.33 -5.91 -7.08
CA GLY A 111 4.03 -6.58 -7.03
C GLY A 111 4.14 -8.11 -7.11
N ILE A 112 5.02 -8.64 -7.94
CA ILE A 112 5.31 -10.07 -8.01
C ILE A 112 5.92 -10.57 -6.70
N LYS A 113 6.91 -9.86 -6.15
CA LYS A 113 7.53 -10.17 -4.85
C LYS A 113 6.47 -10.21 -3.74
N ASN A 114 5.59 -9.22 -3.68
CA ASN A 114 4.53 -9.15 -2.67
C ASN A 114 3.53 -10.30 -2.81
N SER A 115 3.18 -10.72 -4.03
CA SER A 115 2.34 -11.90 -4.27
C SER A 115 3.02 -13.18 -3.78
N SER A 116 4.33 -13.30 -3.99
CA SER A 116 5.12 -14.44 -3.49
C SER A 116 5.25 -14.44 -1.96
N LEU A 117 5.33 -13.25 -1.33
CA LEU A 117 5.33 -13.11 0.13
C LEU A 117 3.98 -13.52 0.73
N THR A 118 2.88 -13.09 0.13
CA THR A 118 1.53 -13.51 0.56
C THR A 118 1.39 -15.02 0.50
N LYS A 119 1.93 -15.68 -0.54
CA LYS A 119 1.96 -17.14 -0.61
C LYS A 119 2.79 -17.74 0.53
N LEU A 120 3.99 -17.20 0.78
CA LEU A 120 4.84 -17.69 1.86
C LEU A 120 4.11 -17.63 3.21
N ASN A 121 3.35 -16.56 3.47
CA ASN A 121 2.56 -16.39 4.67
C ASN A 121 1.44 -17.43 4.80
N THR A 122 0.82 -17.82 3.69
CA THR A 122 -0.34 -18.74 3.64
C THR A 122 0.05 -20.19 3.37
N GLN A 123 1.33 -20.49 3.18
CA GLN A 123 1.82 -21.83 2.81
C GLN A 123 1.52 -22.87 3.90
N ASN A 124 1.56 -22.47 5.17
CA ASN A 124 1.24 -23.35 6.29
C ASN A 124 0.13 -22.74 7.14
N LYS A 125 -1.06 -23.36 7.11
CA LYS A 125 -2.26 -22.86 7.84
C LYS A 125 -2.05 -22.68 9.34
N GLU A 126 -1.19 -23.51 9.95
CA GLU A 126 -0.88 -23.41 11.39
C GLU A 126 -0.05 -22.16 11.69
N TYR A 127 0.84 -21.76 10.78
CA TYR A 127 1.75 -20.64 10.97
C TYR A 127 1.22 -19.33 10.41
N GLU A 128 0.22 -19.39 9.53
CA GLU A 128 -0.36 -18.25 8.80
C GLU A 128 -0.65 -17.03 9.70
N PRO A 129 -1.38 -17.14 10.83
CA PRO A 129 -1.68 -15.98 11.66
C PRO A 129 -0.41 -15.31 12.22
N PHE A 130 0.60 -16.12 12.57
CA PHE A 130 1.88 -15.61 13.10
C PHE A 130 2.70 -14.94 11.99
N CYS A 131 2.65 -15.47 10.78
CA CYS A 131 3.34 -14.92 9.62
C CYS A 131 2.81 -13.52 9.25
N PHE A 132 1.49 -13.34 9.21
CA PHE A 132 0.88 -12.04 8.95
C PHE A 132 1.16 -11.01 10.05
N ILE A 133 1.08 -11.41 11.32
CA ILE A 133 1.42 -10.51 12.44
C ILE A 133 2.89 -10.08 12.36
N GLU A 134 3.78 -10.99 12.01
CA GLU A 134 5.21 -10.69 11.92
C GLU A 134 5.53 -9.83 10.71
N GLU A 135 4.85 -10.05 9.57
CA GLU A 135 4.96 -9.19 8.39
C GLU A 135 4.56 -7.76 8.73
N GLU A 136 3.39 -7.58 9.35
CA GLU A 136 2.87 -6.26 9.73
C GLU A 136 3.82 -5.55 10.68
N ARG A 137 4.22 -6.20 11.77
CA ARG A 137 5.16 -5.64 12.76
C ARG A 137 6.48 -5.23 12.12
N SER A 138 7.04 -6.09 11.29
CA SER A 138 8.33 -5.85 10.64
C SER A 138 8.23 -4.72 9.60
N SER A 139 7.10 -4.64 8.89
CA SER A 139 6.83 -3.57 7.93
C SER A 139 6.75 -2.22 8.62
N VAL A 140 6.00 -2.13 9.71
CA VAL A 140 5.83 -0.89 10.48
C VAL A 140 7.16 -0.43 11.09
N ILE A 141 7.89 -1.33 11.75
CA ILE A 141 9.18 -0.99 12.38
C ILE A 141 10.18 -0.55 11.30
N GLY A 142 10.32 -1.34 10.23
CA GLY A 142 11.23 -1.03 9.13
C GLY A 142 10.87 0.28 8.45
N GLY A 143 9.58 0.50 8.14
CA GLY A 143 9.09 1.71 7.52
C GLY A 143 9.35 2.96 8.37
N THR A 144 8.99 2.92 9.64
CA THR A 144 9.21 4.05 10.57
C THR A 144 10.67 4.41 10.71
N LEU A 145 11.54 3.41 10.92
CA LEU A 145 12.98 3.64 10.99
C LEU A 145 13.54 4.16 9.66
N GLY A 146 13.08 3.62 8.54
CA GLY A 146 13.44 4.10 7.21
C GLY A 146 13.12 5.58 7.01
N LEU A 147 11.92 6.02 7.38
CA LEU A 147 11.48 7.42 7.28
C LEU A 147 12.32 8.36 8.15
N ILE A 148 12.53 8.01 9.42
CA ILE A 148 13.28 8.86 10.37
C ILE A 148 14.74 8.99 9.93
N ILE A 149 15.39 7.86 9.64
CA ILE A 149 16.81 7.83 9.30
C ILE A 149 17.05 8.48 7.94
N SER A 150 16.17 8.25 6.95
CA SER A 150 16.29 8.89 5.63
C SER A 150 16.23 10.40 5.72
N GLN A 151 15.28 10.93 6.49
CA GLN A 151 15.14 12.37 6.67
C GLN A 151 16.36 12.96 7.38
N PHE A 152 16.81 12.32 8.47
CA PHE A 152 17.99 12.74 9.21
C PHE A 152 19.24 12.78 8.32
N VAL A 153 19.48 11.72 7.55
CA VAL A 153 20.64 11.63 6.65
C VAL A 153 20.55 12.63 5.50
N TYR A 154 19.33 12.86 4.97
CA TYR A 154 19.10 13.86 3.93
C TYR A 154 19.36 15.29 4.43
N ASP A 155 18.93 15.60 5.66
CA ASP A 155 19.15 16.92 6.31
C ASP A 155 20.65 17.18 6.55
N LEU A 156 21.45 16.12 6.82
CA LEU A 156 22.90 16.22 6.89
C LEU A 156 23.52 16.50 5.52
N SER A 157 23.16 15.71 4.52
CA SER A 157 23.61 15.87 3.14
C SER A 157 22.81 15.02 2.17
N PRO A 158 22.23 15.62 1.12
CA PRO A 158 21.56 14.85 0.05
C PRO A 158 22.50 13.86 -0.68
N ARG A 159 23.81 14.14 -0.71
CA ARG A 159 24.79 13.22 -1.30
C ARG A 159 25.03 12.00 -0.41
N ILE A 160 25.19 12.21 0.90
CA ILE A 160 25.36 11.12 1.88
C ILE A 160 24.10 10.26 1.91
N TYR A 161 22.92 10.87 1.88
CA TYR A 161 21.64 10.15 1.79
C TYR A 161 21.63 9.20 0.60
N PHE A 162 21.97 9.69 -0.58
CA PHE A 162 21.92 8.87 -1.79
C PHE A 162 22.97 7.75 -1.80
N PHE A 163 24.16 8.03 -1.30
CA PHE A 163 25.24 7.04 -1.20
C PHE A 163 24.92 5.95 -0.16
N SER A 164 24.39 6.33 1.00
CA SER A 164 24.00 5.38 2.06
C SER A 164 22.87 4.45 1.61
N PHE A 165 21.98 4.91 0.74
CA PHE A 165 20.94 4.06 0.15
C PHE A 165 21.53 2.85 -0.59
N PHE A 166 22.59 3.02 -1.37
CA PHE A 166 23.24 1.88 -2.04
C PHE A 166 23.88 0.90 -1.04
N ILE A 167 24.51 1.42 0.00
CA ILE A 167 25.10 0.58 1.06
C ILE A 167 24.00 -0.26 1.71
N LEU A 168 22.85 0.33 2.02
CA LEU A 168 21.71 -0.35 2.62
C LEU A 168 21.17 -1.46 1.71
N LEU A 169 21.04 -1.23 0.42
CA LEU A 169 20.60 -2.23 -0.54
C LEU A 169 21.61 -3.40 -0.68
N ILE A 170 22.91 -3.11 -0.64
CA ILE A 170 23.94 -4.15 -0.65
C ILE A 170 23.83 -5.01 0.62
N ILE A 171 23.65 -4.37 1.80
CA ILE A 171 23.44 -5.07 3.07
C ILE A 171 22.19 -5.95 3.00
N GLU A 172 21.08 -5.45 2.47
CA GLU A 172 19.83 -6.22 2.28
C GLU A 172 20.09 -7.45 1.40
N THR A 173 20.82 -7.26 0.29
CA THR A 173 21.16 -8.35 -0.64
C THR A 173 21.96 -9.44 0.07
N ILE A 174 23.03 -9.08 0.79
CA ILE A 174 23.86 -10.02 1.55
C ILE A 174 23.01 -10.76 2.60
N PHE A 175 22.18 -10.02 3.30
CA PHE A 175 21.28 -10.60 4.32
C PHE A 175 20.32 -11.60 3.71
N CYS A 176 19.72 -11.28 2.56
CA CYS A 176 18.80 -12.17 1.86
C CYS A 176 19.50 -13.47 1.44
N PHE A 177 20.74 -13.42 0.98
CA PHE A 177 21.52 -14.63 0.67
C PHE A 177 21.77 -15.52 1.90
N SER A 178 21.91 -14.93 3.09
CA SER A 178 22.16 -15.65 4.33
C SER A 178 20.91 -16.36 4.89
N LEU A 179 19.70 -16.01 4.43
CA LEU A 179 18.47 -16.63 4.90
C LEU A 179 18.31 -18.04 4.33
N LYS A 180 17.85 -18.96 5.18
CA LYS A 180 17.55 -20.33 4.76
C LYS A 180 16.40 -20.35 3.77
N GLU A 181 16.53 -21.09 2.70
CA GLU A 181 15.42 -21.30 1.76
C GLU A 181 14.29 -22.09 2.41
N ILE A 182 13.07 -21.61 2.20
CA ILE A 182 11.86 -22.35 2.55
C ILE A 182 11.36 -23.00 1.27
N PRO A 183 11.34 -24.36 1.20
CA PRO A 183 10.89 -25.06 0.00
C PRO A 183 9.44 -24.67 -0.32
N ASN A 184 9.15 -24.50 -1.60
CA ASN A 184 7.78 -24.42 -2.07
C ASN A 184 7.17 -25.82 -1.93
N GLU A 185 6.41 -26.06 -0.85
CA GLU A 185 5.58 -27.23 -0.77
C GLU A 185 4.52 -27.15 -1.88
N ASP A 186 4.30 -28.27 -2.59
CA ASP A 186 3.31 -28.33 -3.66
C ASP A 186 1.89 -28.21 -3.08
N ILE A 187 1.48 -26.98 -2.83
CA ILE A 187 0.13 -26.64 -2.35
C ILE A 187 -0.92 -26.93 -3.45
N MET A 188 -0.49 -27.19 -4.67
CA MET A 188 -1.42 -27.45 -5.78
C MET A 188 -2.26 -28.71 -5.61
N GLU A 189 -1.82 -29.70 -4.83
CA GLU A 189 -2.61 -30.92 -4.58
C GLU A 189 -3.69 -30.78 -3.51
N ALA A 190 -3.55 -29.84 -2.59
CA ALA A 190 -4.50 -29.66 -1.47
C ALA A 190 -5.60 -28.64 -1.76
N MET A 191 -5.55 -27.97 -2.91
CA MET A 191 -6.55 -26.96 -3.26
C MET A 191 -7.61 -27.58 -4.15
N ASP A 192 -8.79 -27.75 -3.58
CA ASP A 192 -9.99 -28.21 -4.28
C ASP A 192 -10.09 -27.66 -5.70
N LYS A 193 -10.40 -28.59 -6.64
CA LYS A 193 -10.66 -28.28 -8.05
C LYS A 193 -11.53 -27.03 -8.13
N ASN A 194 -11.13 -26.09 -8.99
CA ASN A 194 -11.85 -24.85 -9.28
C ASN A 194 -13.36 -25.10 -9.35
N LYS A 195 -14.09 -24.83 -8.27
CA LYS A 195 -15.53 -24.78 -8.32
C LYS A 195 -15.92 -23.55 -9.10
N GLU A 196 -16.65 -23.74 -10.20
CA GLU A 196 -17.20 -22.62 -10.94
C GLU A 196 -18.19 -21.87 -10.04
N ILE A 197 -17.97 -20.58 -9.86
CA ILE A 197 -18.90 -19.73 -9.12
C ILE A 197 -20.15 -19.52 -9.99
N PRO A 198 -21.36 -19.81 -9.48
CA PRO A 198 -22.59 -19.53 -10.20
C PRO A 198 -22.65 -18.07 -10.66
N GLN A 199 -23.11 -17.80 -11.88
CA GLN A 199 -23.05 -16.46 -12.49
C GLN A 199 -23.75 -15.39 -11.64
N ASN A 200 -24.88 -15.73 -11.03
CA ASN A 200 -25.61 -14.79 -10.15
C ASN A 200 -24.80 -14.43 -8.90
N GLU A 201 -24.15 -15.42 -8.29
CA GLU A 201 -23.29 -15.19 -7.12
C GLU A 201 -22.04 -14.38 -7.49
N LYS A 202 -21.44 -14.69 -8.65
CA LYS A 202 -20.31 -13.94 -9.20
C LYS A 202 -20.65 -12.46 -9.40
N ASN A 203 -21.81 -12.15 -9.98
CA ASN A 203 -22.26 -10.78 -10.19
C ASN A 203 -22.49 -10.04 -8.86
N ASN A 204 -23.05 -10.72 -7.88
CA ASN A 204 -23.28 -10.15 -6.56
C ASN A 204 -21.96 -9.85 -5.83
N ILE A 205 -20.99 -10.76 -5.89
CA ILE A 205 -19.66 -10.57 -5.30
C ILE A 205 -18.96 -9.39 -5.97
N ILE A 206 -18.96 -9.32 -7.31
CA ILE A 206 -18.34 -8.22 -8.05
C ILE A 206 -18.98 -6.89 -7.62
N LEU A 207 -20.29 -6.78 -7.65
CA LEU A 207 -21.01 -5.53 -7.33
C LEU A 207 -20.71 -5.04 -5.92
N ALA A 208 -20.75 -5.95 -4.94
CA ALA A 208 -20.46 -5.59 -3.57
C ALA A 208 -19.01 -5.20 -3.35
N THR A 209 -18.09 -6.00 -3.89
CA THR A 209 -16.65 -5.71 -3.80
C THR A 209 -16.33 -4.38 -4.45
N SER A 210 -16.91 -4.08 -5.63
CA SER A 210 -16.70 -2.81 -6.31
C SER A 210 -17.17 -1.61 -5.50
N LEU A 211 -18.32 -1.66 -4.85
CA LEU A 211 -18.80 -0.55 -4.02
C LEU A 211 -17.88 -0.28 -2.83
N PHE A 212 -17.43 -1.34 -2.16
CA PHE A 212 -16.46 -1.19 -1.08
C PHE A 212 -15.09 -0.73 -1.60
N ALA A 213 -14.63 -1.26 -2.74
CA ALA A 213 -13.37 -0.85 -3.34
C ALA A 213 -13.40 0.62 -3.81
N ILE A 214 -14.55 1.16 -4.21
CA ILE A 214 -14.72 2.59 -4.49
C ILE A 214 -14.49 3.41 -3.21
N LEU A 215 -15.10 3.05 -2.08
CA LEU A 215 -14.88 3.76 -0.81
C LEU A 215 -13.43 3.67 -0.35
N ALA A 216 -12.85 2.47 -0.39
CA ALA A 216 -11.44 2.24 -0.09
C ALA A 216 -10.51 3.02 -1.06
N GLY A 217 -10.87 3.10 -2.33
CA GLY A 217 -10.16 3.89 -3.33
C GLY A 217 -10.21 5.38 -3.06
N LEU A 218 -11.34 5.90 -2.64
CA LEU A 218 -11.50 7.32 -2.27
C LEU A 218 -10.66 7.67 -1.03
N TRP A 219 -10.63 6.79 -0.03
CA TRP A 219 -9.70 6.90 1.08
C TRP A 219 -8.24 6.89 0.61
N CYS A 220 -7.85 5.94 -0.25
CA CYS A 220 -6.49 5.88 -0.80
C CYS A 220 -6.12 7.15 -1.61
N ILE A 221 -7.08 7.78 -2.32
CA ILE A 221 -6.85 9.06 -2.99
C ILE A 221 -6.50 10.12 -1.96
N GLY A 222 -7.27 10.25 -0.88
CA GLY A 222 -7.03 11.25 0.17
C GLY A 222 -5.63 11.13 0.76
N LEU A 223 -5.31 9.98 1.33
CA LEU A 223 -4.02 9.72 1.93
C LEU A 223 -2.88 9.73 0.89
N GLY A 224 -3.08 9.11 -0.27
CA GLY A 224 -2.08 9.05 -1.33
C GLY A 224 -1.74 10.44 -1.88
N ALA A 225 -2.73 11.28 -2.16
CA ALA A 225 -2.48 12.64 -2.62
C ALA A 225 -1.82 13.49 -1.53
N LEU A 226 -2.24 13.35 -0.27
CA LEU A 226 -1.62 14.01 0.88
C LEU A 226 -0.13 13.68 0.95
N THR A 227 0.21 12.41 0.86
CA THR A 227 1.59 11.93 0.90
C THR A 227 2.44 12.50 -0.24
N GLU A 228 1.91 12.50 -1.46
CA GLU A 228 2.66 12.95 -2.62
C GLU A 228 2.81 14.48 -2.73
N ILE A 229 1.90 15.26 -2.16
CA ILE A 229 2.03 16.73 -2.12
C ILE A 229 2.89 17.23 -0.94
N THR A 230 3.09 16.42 0.08
CA THR A 230 3.86 16.80 1.29
C THR A 230 5.25 17.35 0.98
N PRO A 231 6.06 16.74 0.07
CA PRO A 231 7.38 17.26 -0.30
C PRO A 231 7.35 18.65 -0.95
N LEU A 232 6.19 19.05 -1.50
CA LEU A 232 6.00 20.37 -2.11
C LEU A 232 5.71 21.46 -1.06
N ILE A 233 5.23 21.07 0.11
CA ILE A 233 4.88 21.98 1.20
C ILE A 233 6.03 22.09 2.21
N THR A 234 6.71 21.00 2.51
CA THR A 234 7.76 20.95 3.53
C THR A 234 8.90 20.00 3.18
N LYS A 235 10.10 20.32 3.68
CA LYS A 235 11.25 19.40 3.61
C LYS A 235 11.27 18.36 4.73
N LYS A 236 10.37 18.46 5.74
CA LYS A 236 10.31 17.57 6.92
C LYS A 236 9.45 16.31 6.67
N VAL A 237 9.43 15.79 5.44
CA VAL A 237 8.54 14.72 4.99
C VAL A 237 8.67 13.47 5.86
N GLY A 238 9.89 12.97 6.05
CA GLY A 238 10.14 11.75 6.79
C GLY A 238 9.68 11.81 8.25
N TYR A 239 9.85 12.94 8.92
CA TYR A 239 9.41 13.11 10.31
C TYR A 239 7.88 13.16 10.43
N ILE A 240 7.20 13.81 9.49
CA ILE A 240 5.74 13.91 9.48
C ILE A 240 5.13 12.53 9.22
N GLU A 241 5.62 11.82 8.21
CA GLU A 241 5.14 10.48 7.89
C GLU A 241 5.50 9.45 8.98
N ALA A 242 6.67 9.58 9.63
CA ALA A 242 6.99 8.74 10.78
C ALA A 242 6.03 8.96 11.95
N SER A 243 5.59 10.19 12.19
CA SER A 243 4.59 10.50 13.23
C SER A 243 3.25 9.82 12.94
N TYR A 244 2.84 9.79 11.66
CA TYR A 244 1.68 9.02 11.21
C TYR A 244 1.85 7.52 11.52
N THR A 245 2.94 6.91 11.07
CA THR A 245 3.18 5.46 11.22
C THR A 245 3.26 5.04 12.68
N ILE A 246 3.86 5.87 13.54
CA ILE A 246 3.94 5.63 14.98
C ILE A 246 2.54 5.65 15.60
N LEU A 247 1.75 6.69 15.31
CA LEU A 247 0.39 6.81 15.86
C LEU A 247 -0.52 5.69 15.37
N GLU A 248 -0.49 5.39 14.07
CA GLU A 248 -1.21 4.25 13.48
C GLU A 248 -0.88 2.95 14.17
N SER A 249 0.41 2.67 14.41
CA SER A 249 0.86 1.46 15.10
C SER A 249 0.32 1.37 16.53
N ILE A 250 0.42 2.46 17.30
CA ILE A 250 -0.11 2.53 18.66
C ILE A 250 -1.63 2.24 18.67
N LEU A 251 -2.35 2.86 17.77
CA LEU A 251 -3.81 2.72 17.68
C LEU A 251 -4.21 1.31 17.22
N LEU A 252 -3.48 0.71 16.27
CA LEU A 252 -3.68 -0.68 15.86
C LEU A 252 -3.55 -1.64 17.05
N PHE A 253 -2.53 -1.46 17.89
CA PHE A 253 -2.35 -2.30 19.06
C PHE A 253 -3.43 -2.14 20.13
N VAL A 254 -3.91 -0.91 20.36
CA VAL A 254 -4.78 -0.59 21.50
C VAL A 254 -6.26 -0.76 21.15
N ILE A 255 -6.66 -0.41 19.93
CA ILE A 255 -8.08 -0.16 19.60
C ILE A 255 -8.64 -1.15 18.58
N SER A 256 -7.84 -1.61 17.60
CA SER A 256 -8.38 -2.23 16.38
C SER A 256 -9.21 -3.49 16.60
N GLY A 257 -8.74 -4.43 17.40
CA GLY A 257 -9.43 -5.72 17.57
C GLY A 257 -10.82 -5.59 18.21
N LYS A 258 -10.90 -4.92 19.35
CA LYS A 258 -12.18 -4.73 20.08
C LYS A 258 -13.17 -3.85 19.31
N LEU A 259 -12.66 -2.81 18.63
CA LEU A 259 -13.52 -1.91 17.86
C LEU A 259 -14.06 -2.60 16.61
N LEU A 260 -13.24 -3.36 15.90
CA LEU A 260 -13.63 -4.12 14.74
C LEU A 260 -14.71 -5.16 15.05
N GLU A 261 -14.56 -5.92 16.15
CA GLU A 261 -15.59 -6.83 16.62
C GLU A 261 -16.91 -6.12 16.92
N LYS A 262 -16.84 -4.95 17.58
CA LYS A 262 -18.03 -4.14 17.88
C LYS A 262 -18.72 -3.62 16.62
N LEU A 263 -17.95 -3.21 15.62
CA LEU A 263 -18.47 -2.75 14.33
C LEU A 263 -19.11 -3.90 13.56
N LYS A 264 -18.50 -5.09 13.53
CA LYS A 264 -19.09 -6.31 12.95
C LYS A 264 -20.42 -6.66 13.60
N ARG A 265 -20.47 -6.74 14.94
CA ARG A 265 -21.71 -7.06 15.69
C ARG A 265 -22.82 -6.05 15.43
N LYS A 266 -22.49 -4.77 15.25
CA LYS A 266 -23.46 -3.70 15.00
C LYS A 266 -23.76 -3.49 13.52
N LYS A 267 -23.22 -4.32 12.62
CA LYS A 267 -23.39 -4.17 11.16
C LYS A 267 -23.08 -2.75 10.66
N LYS A 268 -21.94 -2.17 11.11
CA LYS A 268 -21.55 -0.78 10.81
C LYS A 268 -20.27 -0.66 9.99
N LEU A 269 -19.81 -1.74 9.34
CA LEU A 269 -18.57 -1.74 8.58
C LEU A 269 -18.63 -0.73 7.41
N LEU A 270 -19.72 -0.72 6.65
CA LEU A 270 -19.90 0.20 5.54
C LEU A 270 -19.90 1.67 5.99
N LEU A 271 -20.60 1.98 7.09
CA LEU A 271 -20.59 3.33 7.65
C LEU A 271 -19.20 3.74 8.10
N SER A 272 -18.46 2.82 8.71
CA SER A 272 -17.09 3.10 9.18
C SER A 272 -16.15 3.36 8.02
N GLU A 273 -16.23 2.57 6.93
CA GLU A 273 -15.42 2.80 5.72
C GLU A 273 -15.77 4.15 5.07
N THR A 274 -17.03 4.52 5.06
CA THR A 274 -17.48 5.84 4.59
C THR A 274 -16.86 6.98 5.41
N ILE A 275 -16.83 6.82 6.74
CA ILE A 275 -16.22 7.82 7.65
C ILE A 275 -14.70 7.91 7.39
N VAL A 276 -14.02 6.77 7.21
CA VAL A 276 -12.59 6.73 6.89
C VAL A 276 -12.33 7.52 5.60
N ALA A 277 -13.04 7.24 4.52
CA ALA A 277 -12.89 7.96 3.26
C ALA A 277 -13.14 9.47 3.41
N LEU A 278 -14.18 9.85 4.16
CA LEU A 278 -14.54 11.26 4.40
C LEU A 278 -13.44 11.99 5.17
N VAL A 279 -12.92 11.40 6.24
CA VAL A 279 -11.90 12.03 7.09
C VAL A 279 -10.58 12.21 6.32
N ASP A 280 -10.20 11.26 5.46
CA ASP A 280 -8.98 11.41 4.65
C ASP A 280 -9.11 12.48 3.57
N ILE A 281 -10.29 12.67 2.97
CA ILE A 281 -10.51 13.80 2.06
C ILE A 281 -10.49 15.13 2.84
N ILE A 282 -11.03 15.18 4.05
CA ILE A 282 -10.94 16.37 4.92
C ILE A 282 -9.50 16.64 5.35
N ALA A 283 -8.73 15.61 5.68
CA ALA A 283 -7.31 15.75 6.02
C ALA A 283 -6.52 16.39 4.86
N LEU A 284 -6.73 15.89 3.63
CA LEU A 284 -6.13 16.48 2.44
C LEU A 284 -6.58 17.92 2.21
N LEU A 285 -7.85 18.24 2.49
CA LEU A 285 -8.37 19.61 2.41
C LEU A 285 -7.67 20.53 3.41
N ILE A 286 -7.50 20.11 4.67
CA ILE A 286 -6.77 20.87 5.70
C ILE A 286 -5.35 21.16 5.22
N ALA A 287 -4.62 20.16 4.73
CA ALA A 287 -3.26 20.31 4.22
C ALA A 287 -3.18 21.32 3.06
N SER A 288 -4.16 21.27 2.14
CA SER A 288 -4.20 22.12 0.95
C SER A 288 -4.57 23.58 1.24
N ILE A 289 -5.22 23.86 2.36
CA ILE A 289 -5.59 25.22 2.79
C ILE A 289 -4.48 25.83 3.63
N THR A 290 -3.94 25.07 4.60
CA THR A 290 -2.97 25.59 5.56
C THR A 290 -1.58 25.79 4.98
N LEU A 291 -1.17 24.98 4.02
CA LEU A 291 0.14 24.98 3.35
C LEU A 291 1.32 25.08 4.33
N SER A 292 1.18 24.46 5.49
CA SER A 292 2.17 24.50 6.56
C SER A 292 2.48 23.11 7.08
N TRP A 293 3.67 22.92 7.64
CA TRP A 293 4.04 21.63 8.22
C TRP A 293 3.15 21.25 9.42
N GLN A 294 2.62 22.24 10.17
CA GLN A 294 1.68 21.99 11.26
C GLN A 294 0.34 21.48 10.73
N GLY A 295 -0.17 22.09 9.66
CA GLY A 295 -1.41 21.64 9.01
C GLY A 295 -1.26 20.23 8.42
N LEU A 296 -0.10 19.92 7.84
CA LEU A 296 0.24 18.58 7.40
C LEU A 296 0.27 17.59 8.57
N LEU A 297 0.92 17.93 9.67
CA LEU A 297 0.97 17.06 10.84
C LEU A 297 -0.44 16.73 11.36
N VAL A 298 -1.32 17.72 11.47
CA VAL A 298 -2.72 17.52 11.86
C VAL A 298 -3.44 16.60 10.86
N ALA A 299 -3.25 16.84 9.56
CA ALA A 299 -3.85 16.01 8.52
C ALA A 299 -3.39 14.54 8.62
N TYR A 300 -2.10 14.31 8.79
CA TYR A 300 -1.57 12.95 8.96
C TYR A 300 -2.02 12.28 10.24
N LEU A 301 -2.13 12.99 11.34
CA LEU A 301 -2.65 12.43 12.59
C LEU A 301 -4.14 12.06 12.47
N LEU A 302 -4.94 12.83 11.75
CA LEU A 302 -6.32 12.47 11.43
C LEU A 302 -6.38 11.20 10.56
N SER A 303 -5.57 11.13 9.50
CA SER A 303 -5.49 9.95 8.64
C SER A 303 -4.97 8.71 9.38
N ALA A 304 -4.06 8.86 10.36
CA ALA A 304 -3.59 7.76 11.19
C ALA A 304 -4.72 7.13 12.02
N VAL A 305 -5.63 7.94 12.55
CA VAL A 305 -6.78 7.44 13.30
C VAL A 305 -7.74 6.65 12.41
N THR A 306 -7.93 7.09 11.18
CA THR A 306 -8.87 6.44 10.24
C THR A 306 -8.27 5.21 9.56
N SER A 307 -7.00 5.24 9.19
CA SER A 307 -6.33 4.11 8.52
C SER A 307 -6.24 2.87 9.42
N THR A 308 -6.14 3.06 10.76
CA THR A 308 -6.21 1.94 11.71
C THR A 308 -7.47 1.11 11.60
N LEU A 309 -8.52 1.63 10.99
CA LEU A 309 -9.78 0.95 10.75
C LEU A 309 -9.96 0.49 9.31
N GLY A 310 -9.42 1.21 8.35
CA GLY A 310 -9.63 0.97 6.92
C GLY A 310 -9.18 -0.44 6.48
N ASP A 311 -7.92 -0.77 6.70
CA ASP A 311 -7.38 -2.08 6.32
C ASP A 311 -8.03 -3.27 7.05
N PRO A 312 -8.27 -3.23 8.39
CA PRO A 312 -9.04 -4.27 9.07
C PRO A 312 -10.49 -4.40 8.62
N ILE A 313 -11.17 -3.30 8.29
CA ILE A 313 -12.52 -3.32 7.74
C ILE A 313 -12.51 -4.01 6.38
N TRP A 314 -11.59 -3.60 5.50
CA TRP A 314 -11.41 -4.23 4.20
C TRP A 314 -11.11 -5.72 4.32
N GLY A 315 -10.16 -6.13 5.13
CA GLY A 315 -9.85 -7.53 5.41
C GLY A 315 -11.05 -8.33 5.90
N SER A 316 -11.93 -7.71 6.70
CA SER A 316 -13.18 -8.32 7.18
C SER A 316 -14.21 -8.53 6.08
N ILE A 317 -14.31 -7.58 5.16
CA ILE A 317 -15.21 -7.66 4.00
C ILE A 317 -14.72 -8.75 3.06
N MET A 318 -13.41 -8.77 2.77
CA MET A 318 -12.78 -9.80 1.94
C MET A 318 -13.02 -11.21 2.49
N SER A 319 -12.81 -11.40 3.80
CA SER A 319 -13.07 -12.67 4.47
C SER A 319 -14.52 -13.10 4.39
N ALA A 320 -15.47 -12.17 4.55
CA ALA A 320 -16.89 -12.44 4.46
C ALA A 320 -17.33 -12.94 3.06
N TYR A 321 -16.75 -12.37 2.00
CA TYR A 321 -17.10 -12.75 0.63
C TYR A 321 -16.37 -13.99 0.13
N SER A 322 -15.16 -14.24 0.60
CA SER A 322 -14.41 -15.42 0.19
C SER A 322 -14.88 -16.71 0.87
N CYS A 323 -15.41 -16.63 2.11
CA CYS A 323 -15.91 -17.78 2.89
C CYS A 323 -14.99 -19.03 2.85
N GLY A 324 -13.67 -18.83 2.75
CA GLY A 324 -12.70 -19.91 2.57
C GLY A 324 -12.66 -20.52 1.14
N ASP A 325 -13.43 -19.98 0.19
CA ASP A 325 -13.43 -20.40 -1.22
C ASP A 325 -12.37 -19.62 -2.01
N ARG A 326 -11.40 -20.35 -2.55
CA ARG A 326 -10.28 -19.79 -3.32
C ARG A 326 -10.74 -19.01 -4.55
N SER A 327 -11.72 -19.54 -5.28
CA SER A 327 -12.20 -18.91 -6.52
C SER A 327 -12.84 -17.55 -6.21
N LYS A 328 -13.60 -17.47 -5.13
CA LYS A 328 -14.19 -16.22 -4.63
C LYS A 328 -13.11 -15.25 -4.15
N TRP A 329 -12.12 -15.74 -3.42
CA TRP A 329 -10.99 -14.93 -2.96
C TRP A 329 -10.19 -14.31 -4.12
N ILE A 330 -9.88 -15.10 -5.17
CA ILE A 330 -9.23 -14.61 -6.38
C ILE A 330 -10.07 -13.53 -7.07
N LEU A 331 -11.38 -13.76 -7.18
CA LEU A 331 -12.30 -12.80 -7.79
C LEU A 331 -12.33 -11.46 -7.04
N VAL A 332 -12.49 -11.50 -5.72
CA VAL A 332 -12.54 -10.32 -4.86
C VAL A 332 -11.22 -9.54 -4.93
N ASN A 333 -10.09 -10.23 -4.82
CA ASN A 333 -8.76 -9.59 -4.96
C ASN A 333 -8.57 -8.95 -6.32
N LYS A 334 -8.96 -9.63 -7.39
CA LYS A 334 -8.84 -9.11 -8.76
C LYS A 334 -9.63 -7.81 -8.92
N VAL A 335 -10.88 -7.76 -8.47
CA VAL A 335 -11.72 -6.56 -8.52
C VAL A 335 -11.06 -5.43 -7.73
N TYR A 336 -10.67 -5.70 -6.49
CA TYR A 336 -10.01 -4.72 -5.62
C TYR A 336 -8.74 -4.11 -6.22
N PHE A 337 -7.82 -4.94 -6.72
CA PHE A 337 -6.56 -4.42 -7.27
C PHE A 337 -6.75 -3.65 -8.57
N ILE A 338 -7.71 -4.04 -9.41
CA ILE A 338 -8.05 -3.28 -10.63
C ILE A 338 -8.58 -1.90 -10.23
N GLU A 339 -9.55 -1.84 -9.33
CA GLU A 339 -10.14 -0.57 -8.91
C GLU A 339 -9.15 0.31 -8.18
N ARG A 340 -8.36 -0.25 -7.29
CA ARG A 340 -7.27 0.49 -6.61
C ARG A 340 -6.25 1.03 -7.61
N GLY A 341 -5.92 0.30 -8.67
CA GLY A 341 -5.09 0.78 -9.78
C GLY A 341 -5.72 1.98 -10.50
N ILE A 342 -7.02 1.93 -10.78
CA ILE A 342 -7.78 3.05 -11.37
C ILE A 342 -7.71 4.29 -10.45
N PHE A 343 -7.95 4.12 -9.16
CA PHE A 343 -7.86 5.22 -8.19
C PHE A 343 -6.44 5.80 -8.07
N GLN A 344 -5.40 4.99 -8.27
CA GLN A 344 -4.03 5.49 -8.34
C GLN A 344 -3.81 6.44 -9.53
N VAL A 345 -4.45 6.17 -10.67
CA VAL A 345 -4.46 7.11 -11.82
C VAL A 345 -5.16 8.41 -11.44
N PHE A 346 -6.29 8.35 -10.72
CA PHE A 346 -6.96 9.55 -10.23
C PHE A 346 -6.09 10.34 -9.25
N THR A 347 -5.40 9.68 -8.33
CA THR A 347 -4.42 10.31 -7.43
C THR A 347 -3.36 11.06 -8.24
N TRP A 348 -2.82 10.44 -9.27
CA TRP A 348 -1.83 11.06 -10.16
C TRP A 348 -2.41 12.31 -10.86
N LEU A 349 -3.63 12.24 -11.40
CA LEU A 349 -4.29 13.38 -12.04
C LEU A 349 -4.55 14.53 -11.06
N ILE A 350 -4.95 14.22 -9.83
CA ILE A 350 -5.15 15.20 -8.76
C ILE A 350 -3.84 15.88 -8.40
N CYS A 351 -2.79 15.12 -8.14
CA CYS A 351 -1.47 15.65 -7.85
C CYS A 351 -0.93 16.53 -8.98
N ARG A 352 -1.08 16.09 -10.24
CA ARG A 352 -0.71 16.89 -11.41
C ARG A 352 -1.45 18.22 -11.45
N LYS A 353 -2.76 18.20 -11.21
CA LYS A 353 -3.59 19.42 -11.18
C LYS A 353 -3.16 20.35 -10.05
N CYS A 354 -2.89 19.80 -8.87
CA CYS A 354 -2.41 20.57 -7.73
C CYS A 354 -1.04 21.21 -7.97
N VAL A 355 -0.12 20.50 -8.63
CA VAL A 355 1.20 21.05 -8.97
C VAL A 355 1.10 22.17 -10.00
N ILE A 356 0.26 22.02 -11.02
CA ILE A 356 0.13 23.00 -12.14
C ILE A 356 -0.66 24.24 -11.69
N ARG A 357 -1.74 24.06 -10.94
CA ARG A 357 -2.67 25.15 -10.56
C ARG A 357 -2.47 25.68 -9.13
N GLY A 358 -1.52 25.13 -8.41
CA GLY A 358 -1.32 25.35 -6.99
C GLY A 358 -2.09 24.36 -6.12
N ILE A 359 -1.48 23.98 -4.99
CA ILE A 359 -2.01 22.94 -4.08
C ILE A 359 -3.40 23.31 -3.54
N THR A 360 -3.66 24.60 -3.33
CA THR A 360 -4.96 25.13 -2.90
C THR A 360 -6.11 24.81 -3.86
N SER A 361 -5.82 24.40 -5.12
CA SER A 361 -6.84 24.01 -6.08
C SER A 361 -7.59 22.74 -5.68
N PHE A 362 -7.03 21.93 -4.75
CA PHE A 362 -7.66 20.73 -4.25
C PHE A 362 -9.02 20.99 -3.59
N LYS A 363 -9.21 22.15 -2.95
CA LYS A 363 -10.48 22.53 -2.33
C LYS A 363 -11.69 22.43 -3.28
N TYR A 364 -11.48 22.68 -4.59
CA TYR A 364 -12.54 22.57 -5.59
C TYR A 364 -12.86 21.12 -5.99
N LEU A 365 -11.91 20.20 -5.79
CA LEU A 365 -12.11 18.78 -6.03
C LEU A 365 -12.70 18.07 -4.81
N ALA A 366 -12.42 18.56 -3.61
CA ALA A 366 -12.84 17.93 -2.36
C ALA A 366 -14.37 17.79 -2.29
N VAL A 367 -15.12 18.81 -2.70
CA VAL A 367 -16.59 18.77 -2.71
C VAL A 367 -17.08 17.60 -3.59
N SER A 368 -16.57 17.49 -4.82
CA SER A 368 -16.98 16.40 -5.72
C SER A 368 -16.62 15.01 -5.18
N LEU A 369 -15.50 14.89 -4.47
CA LEU A 369 -15.11 13.62 -3.85
C LEU A 369 -16.00 13.28 -2.66
N ILE A 370 -16.36 14.27 -1.85
CA ILE A 370 -17.31 14.10 -0.74
C ILE A 370 -18.68 13.67 -1.26
N ASP A 371 -19.18 14.32 -2.32
CA ASP A 371 -20.45 13.94 -2.95
C ASP A 371 -20.39 12.49 -3.46
N LEU A 372 -19.28 12.08 -4.09
CA LEU A 372 -19.08 10.71 -4.56
C LEU A 372 -19.10 9.71 -3.40
N ILE A 373 -18.50 10.03 -2.25
CA ILE A 373 -18.53 9.18 -1.05
C ILE A 373 -19.99 8.97 -0.60
N PHE A 374 -20.77 10.04 -0.49
CA PHE A 374 -22.17 9.95 -0.07
C PHE A 374 -23.03 9.17 -1.07
N ILE A 375 -22.87 9.42 -2.38
CA ILE A 375 -23.60 8.68 -3.42
C ILE A 375 -23.26 7.19 -3.34
N THR A 376 -22.00 6.84 -3.21
CA THR A 376 -21.54 5.44 -3.09
C THR A 376 -22.12 4.78 -1.84
N TYR A 377 -22.13 5.48 -0.70
CA TYR A 377 -22.73 5.00 0.54
C TYR A 377 -24.23 4.73 0.38
N VAL A 378 -24.98 5.65 -0.23
CA VAL A 378 -26.42 5.50 -0.46
C VAL A 378 -26.72 4.31 -1.38
N ILE A 379 -25.93 4.15 -2.44
CA ILE A 379 -26.07 3.01 -3.36
C ILE A 379 -25.76 1.70 -2.62
N ALA A 380 -24.63 1.65 -1.90
CA ALA A 380 -24.20 0.48 -1.17
C ALA A 380 -25.23 0.06 -0.09
N THR A 381 -25.82 1.00 0.65
CA THR A 381 -26.86 0.70 1.65
C THR A 381 -28.14 0.13 1.04
N LYS A 382 -28.52 0.58 -0.17
CA LYS A 382 -29.67 0.04 -0.89
C LYS A 382 -29.42 -1.38 -1.40
N ILE A 383 -28.23 -1.66 -1.91
CA ILE A 383 -27.83 -2.98 -2.42
C ILE A 383 -27.65 -3.96 -1.28
N ASN A 384 -27.07 -3.51 -0.15
CA ASN A 384 -26.88 -4.35 1.03
C ASN A 384 -28.15 -4.99 1.56
N LYS A 385 -29.28 -4.28 1.53
CA LYS A 385 -30.58 -4.84 1.94
C LYS A 385 -31.01 -6.04 1.08
N LYS A 386 -30.54 -6.13 -0.17
CA LYS A 386 -30.89 -7.20 -1.12
C LYS A 386 -29.88 -8.36 -1.15
N VAL A 387 -28.60 -8.06 -1.05
CA VAL A 387 -27.51 -9.01 -1.35
C VAL A 387 -26.79 -9.52 -0.09
N PHE A 388 -26.81 -8.75 1.00
CA PHE A 388 -25.95 -8.97 2.18
C PHE A 388 -26.71 -8.96 3.50
N LYS A 389 -27.91 -9.51 3.54
CA LYS A 389 -28.73 -9.57 4.78
C LYS A 389 -27.98 -10.11 6.00
N ASP A 390 -26.98 -10.96 5.77
CA ASP A 390 -26.31 -11.73 6.82
C ASP A 390 -24.90 -11.22 7.17
N TYR A 391 -24.30 -10.30 6.41
CA TYR A 391 -22.88 -9.93 6.55
C TYR A 391 -22.61 -8.46 6.90
N ILE A 392 -23.58 -7.56 6.79
CA ILE A 392 -23.36 -6.12 7.05
C ILE A 392 -24.43 -5.54 7.94
#